data_bf257ec6f99a691c4cfc62b0cd75eccc
#
_entry.id   bf257ec6f99a691c4cfc62b0cd75eccc
#
_cell.length_a   1.000
_cell.length_b   1.000
_cell.length_c   1.000
_cell.angle_alpha   90.00
_cell.angle_beta   90.00
_cell.angle_gamma   90.00
#
_symmetry.space_group_name_H-M   'P 1'
#
loop_
_entity.id
_entity.type
_entity.pdbx_description
1 polymer ?
#
loop_
_entity_poly.entity_id
_entity_poly.type
_entity_poly.pdbx_seq_one_letter_code
_entity_poly.pdbx_strand_id
1 'polypeptide(L)'
;MRHRKNDKHLGRTSSHRKALRCNLAKSLFTYGRIITTMEKAKYVRPFVEKLITTAKKGITKKETDKLAYIHQYRQVLSKLNDKEVVRKLFGEGKWRESGGIAERYADRNGGYTRILRLSGSRMGVLSGSSVGDIPELEYKMEGFERKLRLIGNR
;
A
#
# COMPACT_ATOMS: atom_id res chain seq x y z
N MET A 1 25.15 -17.50 12.60
CA MET A 1 23.73 -17.87 12.56
C MET A 1 22.88 -16.66 12.13
N ARG A 2 21.92 -16.83 11.19
CA ARG A 2 21.08 -15.76 10.69
C ARG A 2 19.63 -15.91 11.20
N HIS A 3 19.44 -15.89 12.50
CA HIS A 3 18.10 -16.01 13.09
C HIS A 3 17.26 -14.76 12.81
N ARG A 4 16.02 -14.94 12.30
CA ARG A 4 15.01 -13.89 12.02
C ARG A 4 15.48 -12.74 11.09
N LYS A 5 16.55 -12.89 10.36
CA LYS A 5 16.99 -11.92 9.36
C LYS A 5 16.22 -12.12 8.06
N ASN A 6 15.12 -11.40 7.90
CA ASN A 6 14.31 -11.39 6.68
C ASN A 6 14.66 -10.16 5.81
N ASP A 7 15.95 -9.86 5.70
CA ASP A 7 16.42 -8.69 4.95
C ASP A 7 16.49 -8.99 3.46
N LYS A 8 15.48 -8.53 2.74
CA LYS A 8 15.49 -8.53 1.29
C LYS A 8 16.31 -7.34 0.81
N HIS A 9 17.53 -7.60 0.36
CA HIS A 9 18.44 -6.55 -0.14
C HIS A 9 17.99 -5.96 -1.48
N LEU A 10 17.30 -6.72 -2.33
CA LEU A 10 16.82 -6.29 -3.66
C LEU A 10 17.91 -5.67 -4.55
N GLY A 11 19.17 -6.03 -4.36
CA GLY A 11 20.31 -5.45 -5.09
C GLY A 11 20.50 -3.94 -4.83
N ARG A 12 20.07 -3.41 -3.67
CA ARG A 12 20.07 -1.97 -3.38
C ARG A 12 20.71 -1.63 -2.04
N THR A 13 21.28 -0.42 -1.93
CA THR A 13 21.74 0.16 -0.67
C THR A 13 20.58 0.39 0.30
N SER A 14 20.85 0.56 1.57
CA SER A 14 19.81 0.74 2.60
C SER A 14 18.96 1.99 2.36
N SER A 15 19.57 3.10 1.97
CA SER A 15 18.87 4.35 1.62
C SER A 15 17.96 4.18 0.41
N HIS A 16 18.47 3.56 -0.66
CA HIS A 16 17.69 3.27 -1.85
C HIS A 16 16.51 2.30 -1.57
N ARG A 17 16.68 1.30 -0.68
CA ARG A 17 15.59 0.44 -0.24
C ARG A 17 14.50 1.20 0.54
N LYS A 18 14.91 2.14 1.42
CA LYS A 18 13.94 3.00 2.13
C LYS A 18 13.13 3.85 1.15
N ALA A 19 13.79 4.50 0.20
CA ALA A 19 13.13 5.30 -0.83
C ALA A 19 12.19 4.46 -1.70
N LEU A 20 12.63 3.29 -2.18
CA LEU A 20 11.78 2.35 -2.93
C LEU A 20 10.51 1.97 -2.16
N ARG A 21 10.65 1.63 -0.89
CA ARG A 21 9.51 1.25 -0.03
C ARG A 21 8.51 2.38 0.13
N CYS A 22 8.99 3.61 0.37
CA CYS A 22 8.15 4.80 0.48
C CYS A 22 7.41 5.09 -0.84
N ASN A 23 8.13 5.06 -1.97
CA ASN A 23 7.55 5.36 -3.28
C ASN A 23 6.48 4.35 -3.68
N LEU A 24 6.74 3.05 -3.51
CA LEU A 24 5.72 2.02 -3.79
C LEU A 24 4.51 2.13 -2.86
N ALA A 25 4.70 2.47 -1.59
CA ALA A 25 3.59 2.70 -0.67
C ALA A 25 2.77 3.94 -1.06
N LYS A 26 3.41 5.05 -1.45
CA LYS A 26 2.73 6.24 -1.97
C LYS A 26 1.89 5.91 -3.20
N SER A 27 2.49 5.26 -4.19
CA SER A 27 1.77 4.83 -5.41
C SER A 27 0.58 3.94 -5.08
N LEU A 28 0.74 2.98 -4.15
CA LEU A 28 -0.35 2.11 -3.74
C LEU A 28 -1.51 2.89 -3.09
N PHE A 29 -1.22 3.83 -2.19
CA PHE A 29 -2.25 4.66 -1.56
C PHE A 29 -2.90 5.63 -2.55
N THR A 30 -2.15 6.12 -3.53
CA THR A 30 -2.67 7.03 -4.56
C THR A 30 -3.58 6.31 -5.55
N TYR A 31 -3.15 5.19 -6.10
CA TYR A 31 -3.85 4.49 -7.18
C TYR A 31 -4.71 3.30 -6.72
N GLY A 32 -4.54 2.85 -5.47
CA GLY A 32 -5.25 1.68 -4.92
C GLY A 32 -4.69 0.34 -5.38
N ARG A 33 -3.96 0.29 -6.49
CA ARG A 33 -3.28 -0.88 -7.02
C ARG A 33 -1.99 -0.49 -7.73
N ILE A 34 -1.00 -1.37 -7.69
CA ILE A 34 0.26 -1.20 -8.42
C ILE A 34 0.71 -2.55 -9.01
N ILE A 35 1.36 -2.50 -10.16
CA ILE A 35 2.02 -3.65 -10.79
C ILE A 35 3.50 -3.56 -10.46
N THR A 36 4.06 -4.63 -9.90
CA THR A 36 5.47 -4.69 -9.52
C THR A 36 5.95 -6.13 -9.42
N THR A 37 7.24 -6.34 -9.23
CA THR A 37 7.78 -7.70 -9.07
C THR A 37 7.41 -8.30 -7.71
N MET A 38 7.29 -9.64 -7.64
CA MET A 38 6.95 -10.41 -6.43
C MET A 38 7.76 -9.97 -5.21
N GLU A 39 9.07 -9.87 -5.38
CA GLU A 39 9.98 -9.57 -4.28
C GLU A 39 9.79 -8.14 -3.74
N LYS A 40 9.52 -7.17 -4.64
CA LYS A 40 9.20 -5.81 -4.24
C LYS A 40 7.84 -5.76 -3.52
N ALA A 41 6.82 -6.45 -4.04
CA ALA A 41 5.50 -6.54 -3.41
C ALA A 41 5.60 -7.13 -1.99
N LYS A 42 6.28 -8.29 -1.85
CA LYS A 42 6.51 -8.92 -0.54
C LYS A 42 7.31 -8.04 0.42
N TYR A 43 8.23 -7.21 -0.09
CA TYR A 43 9.02 -6.29 0.72
C TYR A 43 8.21 -5.10 1.24
N VAL A 44 7.32 -4.56 0.41
CA VAL A 44 6.51 -3.37 0.76
C VAL A 44 5.30 -3.71 1.62
N ARG A 45 4.70 -4.89 1.44
CA ARG A 45 3.48 -5.33 2.14
C ARG A 45 3.51 -5.08 3.65
N PRO A 46 4.48 -5.56 4.44
CA PRO A 46 4.46 -5.36 5.89
C PRO A 46 4.60 -3.88 6.30
N PHE A 47 5.20 -3.06 5.47
CA PHE A 47 5.31 -1.62 5.70
C PHE A 47 3.96 -0.92 5.51
N VAL A 48 3.25 -1.20 4.42
CA VAL A 48 1.91 -0.66 4.14
C VAL A 48 0.91 -1.10 5.22
N GLU A 49 0.90 -2.38 5.57
CA GLU A 49 0.05 -2.91 6.63
C GLU A 49 0.24 -2.17 7.96
N LYS A 50 1.49 -1.93 8.35
CA LYS A 50 1.81 -1.15 9.56
C LYS A 50 1.34 0.30 9.48
N LEU A 51 1.43 0.94 8.31
CA LEU A 51 0.95 2.32 8.11
C LEU A 51 -0.57 2.40 8.28
N ILE A 52 -1.32 1.48 7.69
CA ILE A 52 -2.78 1.42 7.83
C ILE A 52 -3.17 1.17 9.29
N THR A 53 -2.51 0.22 9.96
CA THR A 53 -2.76 -0.03 11.39
C THR A 53 -2.48 1.20 12.26
N THR A 54 -1.39 1.94 11.98
CA THR A 54 -1.05 3.16 12.70
C THR A 54 -2.11 4.24 12.46
N ALA A 55 -2.56 4.41 11.23
CA ALA A 55 -3.61 5.36 10.87
C ALA A 55 -4.95 5.01 11.54
N LYS A 56 -5.35 3.75 11.54
CA LYS A 56 -6.56 3.27 12.26
C LYS A 56 -6.52 3.63 13.74
N LYS A 57 -5.40 3.33 14.42
CA LYS A 57 -5.22 3.70 15.82
C LYS A 57 -5.32 5.21 16.07
N GLY A 58 -4.88 6.02 15.09
CA GLY A 58 -5.04 7.47 15.14
C GLY A 58 -6.51 7.86 15.03
N ILE A 59 -7.21 7.37 14.03
CA ILE A 59 -8.62 7.70 13.76
C ILE A 59 -9.51 7.33 14.94
N THR A 60 -9.33 6.14 15.53
CA THR A 60 -10.10 5.70 16.71
C THR A 60 -9.94 6.66 17.90
N LYS A 61 -8.78 7.32 18.02
CA LYS A 61 -8.50 8.27 19.12
C LYS A 61 -8.79 9.72 18.77
N LYS A 62 -9.27 10.00 17.55
CA LYS A 62 -9.45 11.37 17.06
C LYS A 62 -10.37 12.23 17.94
N GLU A 63 -11.42 11.62 18.50
CA GLU A 63 -12.40 12.29 19.34
C GLU A 63 -12.01 12.27 20.82
N THR A 64 -11.38 11.19 21.29
CA THR A 64 -11.04 10.98 22.70
C THR A 64 -9.73 11.66 23.09
N ASP A 65 -8.71 11.56 22.23
CA ASP A 65 -7.35 12.06 22.52
C ASP A 65 -6.71 12.68 21.26
N LYS A 66 -6.87 13.99 21.14
CA LYS A 66 -6.29 14.77 20.04
C LYS A 66 -4.77 14.67 19.94
N LEU A 67 -4.08 14.57 21.09
CA LEU A 67 -2.61 14.49 21.11
C LEU A 67 -2.14 13.15 20.54
N ALA A 68 -2.81 12.05 20.92
CA ALA A 68 -2.51 10.72 20.37
C ALA A 68 -2.79 10.66 18.86
N TYR A 69 -3.88 11.28 18.38
CA TYR A 69 -4.16 11.42 16.96
C TYR A 69 -3.03 12.12 16.20
N ILE A 70 -2.62 13.31 16.67
CA ILE A 70 -1.53 14.09 16.06
C ILE A 70 -0.22 13.30 16.08
N HIS A 71 0.06 12.57 17.16
CA HIS A 71 1.25 11.72 17.25
C HIS A 71 1.25 10.63 16.17
N GLN A 72 0.15 9.89 16.00
CA GLN A 72 0.02 8.86 14.96
C GLN A 72 0.12 9.46 13.55
N TYR A 73 -0.50 10.61 13.32
CA TYR A 73 -0.42 11.34 12.06
C TYR A 73 1.03 11.70 11.71
N ARG A 74 1.77 12.30 12.67
CA ARG A 74 3.19 12.64 12.50
C ARG A 74 4.06 11.41 12.26
N GLN A 75 3.78 10.28 12.93
CA GLN A 75 4.49 9.03 12.70
C GLN A 75 4.32 8.51 11.27
N VAL A 76 3.12 8.58 10.71
CA VAL A 76 2.85 8.18 9.33
C VAL A 76 3.50 9.15 8.36
N LEU A 77 3.40 10.46 8.63
CA LEU A 77 3.99 11.52 7.80
C LEU A 77 5.52 11.38 7.72
N SER A 78 6.20 11.12 8.83
CA SER A 78 7.67 10.93 8.86
C SER A 78 8.14 9.72 8.04
N LYS A 79 7.29 8.70 7.90
CA LYS A 79 7.60 7.49 7.13
C LYS A 79 7.30 7.64 5.64
N LEU A 80 6.22 8.31 5.28
CA LEU A 80 5.79 8.51 3.88
C LEU A 80 6.41 9.75 3.26
N ASN A 81 6.63 10.80 4.06
CA ASN A 81 7.12 12.10 3.60
C ASN A 81 6.28 12.68 2.45
N ASP A 82 4.95 12.62 2.60
CA ASP A 82 3.97 13.10 1.62
C ASP A 82 2.66 13.44 2.32
N LYS A 83 2.33 14.73 2.39
CA LYS A 83 1.15 15.23 3.11
C LYS A 83 -0.17 14.82 2.44
N GLU A 84 -0.22 14.82 1.09
CA GLU A 84 -1.45 14.48 0.39
C GLU A 84 -1.84 13.03 0.57
N VAL A 85 -0.87 12.12 0.44
CA VAL A 85 -1.09 10.69 0.65
C VAL A 85 -1.50 10.39 2.09
N VAL A 86 -0.91 11.10 3.07
CA VAL A 86 -1.29 10.95 4.49
C VAL A 86 -2.73 11.45 4.72
N ARG A 87 -3.10 12.61 4.16
CA ARG A 87 -4.49 13.12 4.23
C ARG A 87 -5.49 12.13 3.62
N LYS A 88 -5.14 11.51 2.50
CA LYS A 88 -5.95 10.46 1.88
C LYS A 88 -6.10 9.23 2.79
N LEU A 89 -5.03 8.86 3.48
CA LEU A 89 -5.04 7.71 4.40
C LEU A 89 -5.93 7.97 5.62
N PHE A 90 -5.88 9.17 6.19
CA PHE A 90 -6.65 9.58 7.38
C PHE A 90 -8.05 10.14 7.06
N GLY A 91 -8.41 10.36 5.81
CA GLY A 91 -9.70 10.98 5.44
C GLY A 91 -9.79 12.45 5.76
N GLU A 92 -8.71 13.21 5.50
CA GLU A 92 -8.68 14.66 5.76
C GLU A 92 -8.76 15.49 4.47
N GLY A 93 -9.19 16.75 4.62
CA GLY A 93 -9.30 17.70 3.51
C GLY A 93 -10.29 17.23 2.44
N LYS A 94 -9.86 17.19 1.18
CA LYS A 94 -10.69 16.76 0.02
C LYS A 94 -11.17 15.30 0.10
N TRP A 95 -10.60 14.49 1.00
CA TRP A 95 -10.94 13.07 1.19
C TRP A 95 -11.95 12.82 2.31
N ARG A 96 -12.46 13.87 2.97
CA ARG A 96 -13.40 13.76 4.09
C ARG A 96 -14.71 13.11 3.66
N GLU A 97 -15.28 13.51 2.53
CA GLU A 97 -16.55 12.97 2.02
C GLU A 97 -16.43 11.52 1.53
N SER A 98 -15.30 11.18 0.89
CA SER A 98 -15.07 9.81 0.38
C SER A 98 -14.63 8.82 1.46
N GLY A 99 -14.37 9.31 2.68
CA GLY A 99 -13.79 8.54 3.77
C GLY A 99 -12.31 8.20 3.58
N GLY A 100 -11.56 8.15 4.66
CA GLY A 100 -10.15 7.77 4.66
C GLY A 100 -9.93 6.30 4.31
N ILE A 101 -8.78 5.98 3.74
CA ILE A 101 -8.42 4.57 3.47
C ILE A 101 -8.47 3.77 4.79
N ALA A 102 -7.96 4.31 5.89
CA ALA A 102 -7.92 3.62 7.17
C ALA A 102 -9.31 3.45 7.80
N GLU A 103 -10.26 4.35 7.54
CA GLU A 103 -11.65 4.24 7.99
C GLU A 103 -12.37 3.05 7.35
N ARG A 104 -12.10 2.78 6.07
CA ARG A 104 -12.67 1.64 5.33
C ARG A 104 -12.28 0.28 5.91
N TYR A 105 -11.22 0.24 6.68
CA TYR A 105 -10.71 -0.97 7.32
C TYR A 105 -10.94 -0.99 8.83
N ALA A 106 -11.87 -0.17 9.36
CA ALA A 106 -12.14 -0.05 10.79
C ALA A 106 -12.35 -1.43 11.46
N ASP A 107 -13.16 -2.29 10.85
CA ASP A 107 -13.53 -3.60 11.39
C ASP A 107 -12.47 -4.70 11.14
N ARG A 108 -11.45 -4.43 10.32
CA ARG A 108 -10.48 -5.43 9.90
C ARG A 108 -9.19 -5.36 10.71
N ASN A 109 -8.77 -6.45 11.33
CA ASN A 109 -7.60 -6.50 12.21
C ASN A 109 -6.27 -6.77 11.49
N GLY A 110 -6.23 -6.72 10.15
CA GLY A 110 -5.04 -6.94 9.34
C GLY A 110 -5.39 -7.46 7.95
N GLY A 111 -4.37 -7.79 7.14
CA GLY A 111 -4.59 -8.30 5.79
C GLY A 111 -5.28 -7.28 4.87
N TYR A 112 -4.88 -6.01 4.98
CA TYR A 112 -5.46 -4.92 4.18
C TYR A 112 -5.06 -4.98 2.72
N THR A 113 -4.03 -5.77 2.39
CA THR A 113 -3.44 -5.83 1.05
C THR A 113 -3.35 -7.27 0.55
N ARG A 114 -3.55 -7.45 -0.75
CA ARG A 114 -3.44 -8.74 -1.45
C ARG A 114 -2.41 -8.64 -2.57
N ILE A 115 -1.64 -9.69 -2.76
CA ILE A 115 -0.72 -9.85 -3.89
C ILE A 115 -1.32 -10.91 -4.82
N LEU A 116 -1.62 -10.51 -6.05
CA LEU A 116 -2.14 -11.39 -7.08
C LEU A 116 -1.06 -11.59 -8.16
N ARG A 117 -0.91 -12.79 -8.65
CA ARG A 117 -0.09 -13.05 -9.84
C ARG A 117 -0.93 -12.76 -11.08
N LEU A 118 -0.42 -11.90 -11.93
CA LEU A 118 -1.04 -11.68 -13.22
C LEU A 118 -0.73 -12.91 -14.09
N SER A 119 -1.77 -13.62 -14.51
CA SER A 119 -1.59 -14.81 -15.36
C SER A 119 -1.12 -14.39 -16.76
N GLY A 120 -0.29 -15.24 -17.37
CA GLY A 120 0.43 -14.96 -18.60
C GLY A 120 -0.39 -14.80 -19.86
N SER A 121 -1.72 -14.68 -19.81
CA SER A 121 -2.52 -14.44 -21.01
C SER A 121 -2.21 -13.12 -21.72
N ARG A 122 -1.58 -12.17 -21.04
CA ARG A 122 -0.99 -10.98 -21.68
C ARG A 122 0.44 -11.19 -22.18
N MET A 123 1.09 -12.28 -21.78
CA MET A 123 2.42 -12.66 -22.30
C MET A 123 2.36 -13.32 -23.69
N GLY A 124 1.19 -13.78 -24.11
CA GLY A 124 0.99 -14.28 -25.49
C GLY A 124 1.17 -13.23 -26.58
N VAL A 125 1.22 -11.96 -26.25
CA VAL A 125 1.50 -10.87 -27.21
C VAL A 125 2.99 -10.52 -27.28
N LEU A 126 3.81 -11.02 -26.37
CA LEU A 126 5.27 -10.86 -26.35
C LEU A 126 6.01 -12.16 -26.70
N SER A 127 5.37 -13.06 -27.44
CA SER A 127 6.00 -14.25 -28.01
C SER A 127 6.99 -13.85 -29.10
N GLY A 128 8.17 -13.43 -28.72
CA GLY A 128 9.21 -13.07 -29.67
C GLY A 128 10.62 -13.01 -29.10
N SER A 129 10.80 -13.15 -27.81
CA SER A 129 12.14 -13.25 -27.22
C SER A 129 12.11 -14.01 -25.91
N SER A 130 12.89 -15.05 -25.86
CA SER A 130 13.24 -15.90 -24.74
C SER A 130 13.97 -15.12 -23.63
N VAL A 131 13.27 -14.27 -22.92
CA VAL A 131 13.74 -13.72 -21.66
C VAL A 131 12.77 -14.21 -20.60
N GLY A 132 13.29 -15.01 -19.67
CA GLY A 132 12.56 -15.80 -18.71
C GLY A 132 11.35 -15.11 -18.08
N ASP A 133 10.27 -15.83 -18.00
CA ASP A 133 8.99 -15.45 -17.45
C ASP A 133 9.12 -14.85 -16.06
N ILE A 134 9.18 -13.52 -15.99
CA ILE A 134 9.02 -12.81 -14.73
C ILE A 134 7.51 -12.60 -14.54
N PRO A 135 6.86 -13.35 -13.66
CA PRO A 135 5.43 -13.15 -13.43
C PRO A 135 5.23 -11.74 -12.88
N GLU A 136 4.56 -10.89 -13.63
CA GLU A 136 4.09 -9.60 -13.16
C GLU A 136 3.05 -9.81 -12.05
N LEU A 137 3.21 -9.09 -10.97
CA LEU A 137 2.35 -9.19 -9.80
C LEU A 137 1.59 -7.91 -9.58
N GLU A 138 0.29 -8.03 -9.56
CA GLU A 138 -0.59 -6.97 -9.11
C GLU A 138 -0.63 -6.95 -7.58
N TYR A 139 -0.24 -5.83 -7.00
CA TYR A 139 -0.40 -5.56 -5.58
C TYR A 139 -1.63 -4.67 -5.37
N LYS A 140 -2.72 -5.28 -4.91
CA LYS A 140 -4.03 -4.65 -4.83
C LYS A 140 -4.47 -4.43 -3.39
N MET A 141 -5.11 -3.31 -3.11
CA MET A 141 -5.83 -3.12 -1.85
C MET A 141 -7.26 -3.64 -2.00
N GLU A 142 -7.67 -4.55 -1.14
CA GLU A 142 -9.05 -5.03 -1.10
C GLU A 142 -10.00 -3.89 -0.71
N GLY A 143 -11.14 -3.83 -1.35
CA GLY A 143 -12.16 -2.81 -1.10
C GLY A 143 -12.24 -1.69 -2.12
N PHE A 144 -11.28 -1.58 -3.03
CA PHE A 144 -11.32 -0.57 -4.11
C PHE A 144 -12.23 -0.95 -5.28
N GLU A 145 -12.56 -2.24 -5.44
CA GLU A 145 -13.33 -2.74 -6.59
C GLU A 145 -14.82 -2.39 -6.58
N ARG A 146 -15.42 -2.15 -5.43
CA ARG A 146 -16.88 -1.93 -5.36
C ARG A 146 -17.37 -0.66 -6.08
N LYS A 147 -16.51 0.34 -6.27
CA LYS A 147 -16.88 1.58 -6.98
C LYS A 147 -16.67 1.53 -8.50
N LEU A 148 -15.79 0.68 -9.01
CA LEU A 148 -15.52 0.60 -10.45
C LEU A 148 -16.55 -0.24 -11.21
N ARG A 149 -17.27 -1.17 -10.56
CA ARG A 149 -18.36 -1.92 -11.19
C ARG A 149 -19.65 -1.11 -11.42
N LEU A 150 -19.81 0.03 -10.75
CA LEU A 150 -21.00 0.88 -10.90
C LEU A 150 -20.87 1.90 -12.05
N ILE A 151 -19.72 2.04 -12.68
CA ILE A 151 -19.48 3.00 -13.78
C ILE A 151 -19.44 2.32 -15.16
N GLY A 152 -19.51 0.99 -15.21
CA GLY A 152 -19.33 0.20 -16.43
C GLY A 152 -20.59 -0.41 -17.08
N ASN A 153 -21.80 -0.04 -16.67
CA ASN A 153 -23.04 -0.46 -17.33
C ASN A 153 -23.95 0.75 -17.59
N ARG A 154 -23.68 1.42 -18.69
CA ARG A 154 -24.67 2.11 -19.53
C ARG A 154 -24.25 1.96 -20.98
#